data_82a1f40d1442950cda9b6c59dabf5a39
#
_entry.id   82a1f40d1442950cda9b6c59dabf5a39
#
_cell.length_a   1.000
_cell.length_b   1.000
_cell.length_c   1.000
_cell.angle_alpha   90.00
_cell.angle_beta   90.00
_cell.angle_gamma   90.00
#
_symmetry.space_group_name_H-M   'P 1'
#
loop_
_entity.id
_entity.type
_entity.pdbx_description
1 polymer ?
#
loop_
_entity_poly.entity_id
_entity_poly.type
_entity_poly.pdbx_seq_one_letter_code
_entity_poly.pdbx_strand_id
1 'polypeptide(L)'
;MIQNFIECLKKDTIPWHQGWNSRRSLNAVTDKEYHGVNALWLSYNQQINGYKDPRWCTFKQAQSKGWKIKSGSKGTKIEFWSLYDIEEKRKLTRTEAKQLTDELTAEEFKNRVKPMSNTYMVFNGEQIEGIPKYIQADYGLNAEELVHKRNILIKNMSVNFNEGGDRAYYSPINDSITLPELNRFESEYDYMATLLHEAGHATGHESRIGRDLSGAFGSEEYAREELRAEIASVFTAQTIGIDYKQNTYMENHEAYVKSWINVLENQPNELFAAIKDAEKISDYLIEKGEFSNEYTEDRNLMTEMKSYVTMHRTWLEELPQKKIPIVINAYGGPGAGKSVACLDVCSALKKAGYTAEYVQEYAKELVYDKNMEMLNGSAKNQFAILKEQTRRIDRLYDQVDFIVTDSPIMLNTI
;
A
#
# COMPACT_ATOMS: atom_id res chain seq x y z
N MET A 1 -11.14 14.87 16.92
CA MET A 1 -10.76 13.50 16.45
C MET A 1 -11.21 12.44 17.45
N ILE A 2 -10.63 12.34 18.65
CA ILE A 2 -10.97 11.31 19.66
C ILE A 2 -12.46 11.24 19.92
N GLN A 3 -13.13 12.38 20.13
CA GLN A 3 -14.57 12.42 20.38
C GLN A 3 -15.37 11.74 19.25
N ASN A 4 -14.95 11.93 17.99
CA ASN A 4 -15.64 11.28 16.86
C ASN A 4 -15.42 9.76 16.88
N PHE A 5 -14.26 9.29 17.29
CA PHE A 5 -14.02 7.85 17.46
C PHE A 5 -14.91 7.27 18.57
N ILE A 6 -14.99 7.94 19.71
CA ILE A 6 -15.87 7.53 20.82
C ILE A 6 -17.34 7.51 20.37
N GLU A 7 -17.80 8.52 19.64
CA GLU A 7 -19.17 8.57 19.11
C GLU A 7 -19.46 7.44 18.11
N CYS A 8 -18.48 7.02 17.31
CA CYS A 8 -18.63 5.85 16.44
C CYS A 8 -18.73 4.57 17.24
N LEU A 9 -17.85 4.36 18.20
CA LEU A 9 -17.90 3.20 19.08
C LEU A 9 -19.23 3.11 19.82
N LYS A 10 -19.81 4.24 20.28
CA LYS A 10 -21.14 4.30 20.90
C LYS A 10 -22.30 3.92 19.94
N LYS A 11 -22.04 3.96 18.64
CA LYS A 11 -23.01 3.55 17.59
C LYS A 11 -22.70 2.15 17.06
N ASP A 12 -21.97 1.35 17.81
CA ASP A 12 -21.49 0.01 17.42
C ASP A 12 -20.75 0.00 16.07
N THR A 13 -20.08 1.11 15.75
CA THR A 13 -19.25 1.24 14.55
C THR A 13 -17.79 1.37 14.97
N ILE A 14 -16.96 0.40 14.58
CA ILE A 14 -15.53 0.45 14.84
C ILE A 14 -14.86 1.28 13.74
N PRO A 15 -14.25 2.43 14.08
CA PRO A 15 -13.75 3.38 13.08
C PRO A 15 -12.61 2.87 12.20
N TRP A 16 -11.96 1.78 12.57
CA TRP A 16 -10.85 1.19 11.82
C TRP A 16 -11.22 -0.10 11.10
N HIS A 17 -12.43 -0.65 11.30
CA HIS A 17 -12.95 -1.76 10.52
C HIS A 17 -13.47 -1.23 9.18
N GLN A 18 -12.79 -1.56 8.08
CA GLN A 18 -13.19 -1.14 6.73
C GLN A 18 -13.61 -2.33 5.88
N GLY A 19 -14.80 -2.26 5.31
CA GLY A 19 -15.32 -3.27 4.39
C GLY A 19 -15.00 -3.02 2.90
N TRP A 20 -14.18 -2.02 2.52
CA TRP A 20 -14.11 -1.58 1.12
C TRP A 20 -12.72 -1.36 0.54
N ASN A 21 -11.67 -1.18 1.33
CA ASN A 21 -10.33 -0.89 0.83
C ASN A 21 -9.27 -1.59 1.66
N SER A 22 -8.60 -2.51 1.02
CA SER A 22 -7.47 -3.22 1.57
C SER A 22 -6.16 -2.40 1.64
N ARG A 23 -6.16 -1.13 1.24
CA ARG A 23 -4.94 -0.32 1.20
C ARG A 23 -4.98 0.83 2.20
N ARG A 24 -3.85 1.08 2.87
CA ARG A 24 -3.62 2.29 3.67
C ARG A 24 -3.86 3.55 2.87
N SER A 25 -4.40 4.58 3.54
CA SER A 25 -4.47 5.92 2.94
C SER A 25 -3.09 6.41 2.55
N LEU A 26 -2.95 6.94 1.33
CA LEU A 26 -1.67 7.40 0.78
C LEU A 26 -1.77 8.81 0.18
N ASN A 27 -0.64 9.46 0.06
CA ASN A 27 -0.56 10.76 -0.57
C ASN A 27 -0.61 10.63 -2.10
N ALA A 28 -1.60 11.27 -2.72
CA ALA A 28 -1.86 11.17 -4.17
C ALA A 28 -0.73 11.66 -5.08
N VAL A 29 0.24 12.40 -4.53
CA VAL A 29 1.33 13.02 -5.31
C VAL A 29 2.66 12.32 -5.09
N THR A 30 2.89 11.81 -3.87
CA THR A 30 4.16 11.20 -3.48
C THR A 30 4.09 9.69 -3.33
N ASP A 31 2.88 9.09 -3.44
CA ASP A 31 2.55 7.69 -3.20
C ASP A 31 2.98 7.15 -1.82
N LYS A 32 3.38 8.05 -0.91
CA LYS A 32 3.75 7.67 0.45
C LYS A 32 2.51 7.44 1.29
N GLU A 33 2.49 6.35 2.03
CA GLU A 33 1.43 6.05 2.98
C GLU A 33 1.40 7.05 4.13
N TYR A 34 0.21 7.32 4.63
CA TYR A 34 0.03 7.99 5.91
C TYR A 34 0.21 6.97 7.04
N HIS A 35 0.78 7.43 8.16
CA HIS A 35 1.08 6.61 9.31
C HIS A 35 0.41 7.14 10.58
N GLY A 36 0.33 6.28 11.60
CA GLY A 36 -0.16 6.64 12.91
C GLY A 36 -1.60 7.15 12.88
N VAL A 37 -1.84 8.19 13.67
CA VAL A 37 -3.17 8.77 13.83
C VAL A 37 -3.74 9.32 12.52
N ASN A 38 -2.88 9.79 11.59
CA ASN A 38 -3.35 10.27 10.30
C ASN A 38 -3.87 9.11 9.42
N ALA A 39 -3.20 7.96 9.44
CA ALA A 39 -3.67 6.78 8.70
C ALA A 39 -5.06 6.38 9.18
N LEU A 40 -5.23 6.18 10.49
CA LEU A 40 -6.51 5.81 11.08
C LEU A 40 -7.61 6.84 10.81
N TRP A 41 -7.28 8.13 10.98
CA TRP A 41 -8.22 9.24 10.77
C TRP A 41 -8.67 9.38 9.33
N LEU A 42 -7.75 9.23 8.36
CA LEU A 42 -8.09 9.28 6.94
C LEU A 42 -8.90 8.04 6.52
N SER A 43 -8.55 6.85 7.02
CA SER A 43 -9.33 5.63 6.82
C SER A 43 -10.76 5.78 7.34
N TYR A 44 -10.93 6.30 8.55
CA TYR A 44 -12.24 6.63 9.10
C TYR A 44 -13.03 7.61 8.22
N ASN A 45 -12.40 8.71 7.79
CA ASN A 45 -13.07 9.70 6.93
C ASN A 45 -13.41 9.14 5.55
N GLN A 46 -12.59 8.23 5.03
CA GLN A 46 -12.87 7.50 3.80
C GLN A 46 -14.16 6.67 3.96
N GLN A 47 -14.27 5.92 5.05
CA GLN A 47 -15.43 5.08 5.35
C GLN A 47 -16.71 5.89 5.47
N ILE A 48 -16.76 6.91 6.33
CA ILE A 48 -17.98 7.68 6.60
C ILE A 48 -18.48 8.49 5.41
N ASN A 49 -17.57 8.83 4.46
CA ASN A 49 -17.94 9.52 3.24
C ASN A 49 -18.15 8.57 2.05
N GLY A 50 -17.96 7.26 2.23
CA GLY A 50 -18.11 6.25 1.17
C GLY A 50 -17.09 6.35 0.06
N TYR A 51 -15.91 6.95 0.29
CA TYR A 51 -14.85 7.07 -0.71
C TYR A 51 -14.17 5.72 -0.96
N LYS A 52 -13.97 5.39 -2.22
CA LYS A 52 -13.26 4.18 -2.67
C LYS A 52 -11.78 4.45 -2.97
N ASP A 53 -11.43 5.72 -3.24
CA ASP A 53 -10.05 6.13 -3.52
C ASP A 53 -9.27 6.32 -2.20
N PRO A 54 -8.17 5.58 -1.94
CA PRO A 54 -7.38 5.73 -0.72
C PRO A 54 -6.43 6.93 -0.77
N ARG A 55 -6.37 7.66 -1.89
CA ARG A 55 -5.44 8.76 -2.11
C ARG A 55 -5.96 10.07 -1.57
N TRP A 56 -5.07 10.82 -0.94
CA TRP A 56 -5.34 12.12 -0.35
C TRP A 56 -4.22 13.10 -0.69
N CYS A 57 -4.54 14.35 -0.93
CA CYS A 57 -3.52 15.38 -1.06
C CYS A 57 -4.01 16.75 -0.60
N THR A 58 -3.07 17.67 -0.36
CA THR A 58 -3.38 19.06 -0.05
C THR A 58 -3.81 19.81 -1.32
N PHE A 59 -4.48 20.95 -1.13
CA PHE A 59 -4.83 21.85 -2.25
C PHE A 59 -3.60 22.22 -3.11
N LYS A 60 -2.49 22.58 -2.45
CA LYS A 60 -1.25 22.94 -3.17
C LYS A 60 -0.67 21.78 -3.98
N GLN A 61 -0.74 20.58 -3.45
CA GLN A 61 -0.30 19.37 -4.16
C GLN A 61 -1.19 19.09 -5.37
N ALA A 62 -2.51 19.16 -5.23
CA ALA A 62 -3.44 19.02 -6.36
C ALA A 62 -3.14 20.07 -7.43
N GLN A 63 -2.99 21.32 -7.04
CA GLN A 63 -2.69 22.42 -7.97
C GLN A 63 -1.36 22.22 -8.70
N SER A 64 -0.32 21.70 -8.03
CA SER A 64 0.99 21.43 -8.67
C SER A 64 0.92 20.34 -9.76
N LYS A 65 -0.12 19.49 -9.72
CA LYS A 65 -0.39 18.47 -10.74
C LYS A 65 -1.43 18.92 -11.79
N GLY A 66 -1.91 20.15 -11.70
CA GLY A 66 -2.98 20.66 -12.57
C GLY A 66 -4.36 20.14 -12.21
N TRP A 67 -4.51 19.47 -11.08
CA TRP A 67 -5.79 18.99 -10.58
C TRP A 67 -6.58 20.06 -9.86
N LYS A 68 -7.91 19.94 -9.84
CA LYS A 68 -8.81 20.91 -9.19
C LYS A 68 -9.64 20.23 -8.10
N ILE A 69 -9.73 20.85 -6.94
CA ILE A 69 -10.66 20.42 -5.91
C ILE A 69 -12.08 20.80 -6.35
N LYS A 70 -13.00 19.84 -6.31
CA LYS A 70 -14.43 20.04 -6.65
C LYS A 70 -15.04 21.09 -5.74
N SER A 71 -15.85 21.97 -6.29
CA SER A 71 -16.56 23.02 -5.52
C SER A 71 -17.42 22.39 -4.42
N GLY A 72 -17.40 22.98 -3.23
CA GLY A 72 -18.14 22.49 -2.06
C GLY A 72 -17.47 21.32 -1.31
N SER A 73 -16.33 20.81 -1.78
CA SER A 73 -15.60 19.76 -1.06
C SER A 73 -15.10 20.25 0.29
N LYS A 74 -15.29 19.42 1.32
CA LYS A 74 -14.76 19.66 2.66
C LYS A 74 -13.47 18.88 2.84
N GLY A 75 -12.37 19.57 3.15
CA GLY A 75 -11.09 18.93 3.42
C GLY A 75 -11.08 18.26 4.80
N THR A 76 -10.30 17.20 4.91
CA THR A 76 -10.03 16.51 6.18
C THR A 76 -8.76 17.06 6.80
N LYS A 77 -8.83 17.40 8.09
CA LYS A 77 -7.70 17.95 8.84
C LYS A 77 -6.78 16.82 9.28
N ILE A 78 -5.48 16.94 8.98
CA ILE A 78 -4.42 16.05 9.46
C ILE A 78 -3.33 16.85 10.17
N GLU A 79 -2.52 16.17 10.99
CA GLU A 79 -1.47 16.80 11.78
C GLU A 79 -0.13 16.11 11.51
N PHE A 80 0.90 16.92 11.25
CA PHE A 80 2.28 16.47 11.18
C PHE A 80 3.09 17.02 12.34
N TRP A 81 3.64 16.14 13.13
CA TRP A 81 4.53 16.48 14.21
C TRP A 81 5.98 16.47 13.75
N SER A 82 6.69 17.50 14.07
CA SER A 82 8.13 17.63 13.85
C SER A 82 8.82 18.03 15.14
N LEU A 83 10.07 17.69 15.31
CA LEU A 83 10.89 18.20 16.38
C LEU A 83 11.53 19.51 15.93
N TYR A 84 11.52 20.49 16.82
CA TYR A 84 12.05 21.82 16.58
C TYR A 84 13.15 22.11 17.61
N ASP A 85 14.34 22.45 17.13
CA ASP A 85 15.44 22.90 17.94
C ASP A 85 15.25 24.41 18.23
N ILE A 86 15.04 24.75 19.49
CA ILE A 86 14.81 26.15 19.88
C ILE A 86 16.10 26.99 19.88
N GLU A 87 17.28 26.37 20.00
CA GLU A 87 18.58 27.03 19.94
C GLU A 87 18.95 27.36 18.51
N GLU A 88 18.86 26.37 17.60
CA GLU A 88 19.14 26.56 16.18
C GLU A 88 17.96 27.15 15.40
N LYS A 89 16.79 27.28 16.03
CA LYS A 89 15.56 27.85 15.46
C LYS A 89 15.11 27.18 14.16
N ARG A 90 15.26 25.84 14.08
CA ARG A 90 14.90 25.07 12.89
C ARG A 90 14.25 23.73 13.24
N LYS A 91 13.59 23.14 12.25
CA LYS A 91 13.10 21.77 12.37
C LYS A 91 14.25 20.77 12.29
N LEU A 92 14.19 19.73 13.10
CA LEU A 92 15.11 18.60 13.06
C LEU A 92 14.60 17.50 12.15
N THR A 93 15.52 16.87 11.45
CA THR A 93 15.29 15.57 10.83
C THR A 93 15.27 14.46 11.90
N ARG A 94 14.78 13.27 11.55
CA ARG A 94 14.81 12.12 12.47
C ARG A 94 16.24 11.75 12.88
N THR A 95 17.19 11.84 11.96
CA THR A 95 18.61 11.53 12.20
C THR A 95 19.22 12.52 13.18
N GLU A 96 19.03 13.83 12.96
CA GLU A 96 19.52 14.87 13.86
C GLU A 96 18.90 14.77 15.26
N ALA A 97 17.59 14.50 15.33
CA ALA A 97 16.94 14.29 16.63
C ALA A 97 17.51 13.08 17.39
N LYS A 98 17.83 11.99 16.66
CA LYS A 98 18.49 10.82 17.26
C LYS A 98 19.89 11.15 17.74
N GLN A 99 20.70 11.85 16.95
CA GLN A 99 22.04 12.28 17.37
C GLN A 99 21.98 13.15 18.63
N LEU A 100 21.07 14.12 18.69
CA LEU A 100 20.88 14.94 19.88
C LEU A 100 20.41 14.13 21.10
N THR A 101 19.65 13.05 20.88
CA THR A 101 19.24 12.14 21.98
C THR A 101 20.45 11.36 22.53
N ASP A 102 21.43 11.04 21.68
CA ASP A 102 22.65 10.33 22.08
C ASP A 102 23.69 11.28 22.73
N GLU A 103 23.66 12.57 22.37
CA GLU A 103 24.62 13.60 22.83
C GLU A 103 24.18 14.33 24.11
N LEU A 104 22.86 14.47 24.35
CA LEU A 104 22.29 15.25 25.43
C LEU A 104 21.66 14.37 26.51
N THR A 105 21.65 14.85 27.71
CA THR A 105 20.83 14.25 28.78
C THR A 105 19.34 14.40 28.44
N ALA A 106 18.49 13.57 29.00
CA ALA A 106 17.04 13.62 28.77
C ALA A 106 16.43 15.00 29.10
N GLU A 107 17.00 15.68 30.14
CA GLU A 107 16.57 17.00 30.57
C GLU A 107 17.01 18.09 29.59
N GLU A 108 18.25 18.08 29.13
CA GLU A 108 18.79 18.99 28.14
C GLU A 108 18.04 18.83 26.80
N PHE A 109 17.83 17.59 26.37
CA PHE A 109 17.05 17.30 25.14
C PHE A 109 15.62 17.86 25.25
N LYS A 110 14.93 17.61 26.37
CA LYS A 110 13.57 18.13 26.61
C LYS A 110 13.53 19.65 26.65
N ASN A 111 14.58 20.30 27.13
CA ASN A 111 14.67 21.76 27.20
C ASN A 111 14.94 22.37 25.83
N ARG A 112 15.81 21.77 25.01
CA ARG A 112 16.22 22.26 23.70
C ARG A 112 15.27 21.86 22.58
N VAL A 113 14.78 20.61 22.57
CA VAL A 113 13.96 20.07 21.48
C VAL A 113 12.48 20.08 21.86
N LYS A 114 11.68 20.79 21.10
CA LYS A 114 10.23 20.91 21.34
C LYS A 114 9.43 20.25 20.21
N PRO A 115 8.37 19.49 20.54
CA PRO A 115 7.44 19.02 19.52
C PRO A 115 6.66 20.21 18.95
N MET A 116 6.60 20.28 17.61
CA MET A 116 5.82 21.27 16.86
C MET A 116 4.85 20.53 15.94
N SER A 117 3.56 20.84 16.06
CA SER A 117 2.57 20.32 15.14
C SER A 117 2.26 21.30 14.03
N ASN A 118 2.10 20.80 12.81
CA ASN A 118 1.59 21.54 11.67
C ASN A 118 0.31 20.87 11.20
N THR A 119 -0.72 21.64 10.98
CA THR A 119 -2.01 21.18 10.49
C THR A 119 -2.11 21.39 8.99
N TYR A 120 -2.61 20.38 8.29
CA TYR A 120 -2.89 20.45 6.86
C TYR A 120 -4.32 20.01 6.59
N MET A 121 -4.92 20.61 5.55
CA MET A 121 -6.19 20.15 5.00
C MET A 121 -5.89 19.30 3.77
N VAL A 122 -6.36 18.07 3.76
CA VAL A 122 -6.25 17.15 2.62
C VAL A 122 -7.61 16.79 2.07
N PHE A 123 -7.66 16.51 0.79
CA PHE A 123 -8.85 16.15 0.03
C PHE A 123 -8.66 14.74 -0.54
N ASN A 124 -9.72 13.94 -0.49
CA ASN A 124 -9.72 12.61 -1.07
C ASN A 124 -9.69 12.67 -2.61
N GLY A 125 -9.14 11.65 -3.26
CA GLY A 125 -9.10 11.55 -4.72
C GLY A 125 -10.46 11.74 -5.38
N GLU A 126 -11.55 11.27 -4.77
CA GLU A 126 -12.91 11.46 -5.29
C GLU A 126 -13.42 12.91 -5.22
N GLN A 127 -12.77 13.74 -4.42
CA GLN A 127 -13.05 15.19 -4.35
C GLN A 127 -12.22 16.00 -5.35
N ILE A 128 -11.45 15.36 -6.23
CA ILE A 128 -10.46 16.01 -7.09
C ILE A 128 -10.78 15.72 -8.55
N GLU A 129 -10.92 16.77 -9.36
CA GLU A 129 -11.05 16.70 -10.81
C GLU A 129 -9.65 16.65 -11.45
N GLY A 130 -9.52 15.84 -12.52
CA GLY A 130 -8.27 15.69 -13.26
C GLY A 130 -7.27 14.73 -12.63
N ILE A 131 -7.53 14.18 -11.44
CA ILE A 131 -6.75 13.08 -10.90
C ILE A 131 -7.02 11.82 -11.72
N PRO A 132 -6.00 11.02 -12.12
CA PRO A 132 -6.22 9.75 -12.79
C PRO A 132 -7.13 8.84 -11.94
N LYS A 133 -8.04 8.13 -12.61
CA LYS A 133 -8.95 7.20 -11.92
C LYS A 133 -8.14 6.22 -11.07
N TYR A 134 -8.53 6.07 -9.81
CA TYR A 134 -7.95 5.03 -8.97
C TYR A 134 -8.42 3.66 -9.46
N ILE A 135 -7.45 2.82 -9.77
CA ILE A 135 -7.71 1.43 -10.10
C ILE A 135 -7.30 0.63 -8.88
N GLN A 136 -8.29 0.07 -8.21
CA GLN A 136 -8.03 -0.84 -7.10
C GLN A 136 -7.30 -2.06 -7.67
N ALA A 137 -6.05 -2.22 -7.28
CA ALA A 137 -5.34 -3.44 -7.62
C ALA A 137 -5.94 -4.58 -6.81
N ASP A 138 -6.14 -5.71 -7.47
CA ASP A 138 -6.46 -6.95 -6.79
C ASP A 138 -5.17 -7.44 -6.09
N TYR A 139 -5.07 -7.16 -4.80
CA TYR A 139 -3.93 -7.54 -3.97
C TYR A 139 -4.05 -8.97 -3.42
N GLY A 140 -5.00 -9.75 -3.89
CA GLY A 140 -5.29 -11.09 -3.40
C GLY A 140 -4.06 -11.99 -3.35
N LEU A 141 -3.51 -12.21 -2.16
CA LEU A 141 -2.71 -13.39 -1.92
C LEU A 141 -3.66 -14.59 -2.09
N ASN A 142 -3.29 -15.56 -2.91
CA ASN A 142 -4.06 -16.79 -2.97
C ASN A 142 -3.87 -17.60 -1.66
N ALA A 143 -4.70 -18.62 -1.46
CA ALA A 143 -4.66 -19.44 -0.25
C ALA A 143 -3.27 -20.05 0.03
N GLU A 144 -2.55 -20.50 -0.99
CA GLU A 144 -1.22 -21.08 -0.83
C GLU A 144 -0.21 -20.04 -0.36
N GLU A 145 -0.26 -18.84 -0.91
CA GLU A 145 0.60 -17.72 -0.52
C GLU A 145 0.31 -17.28 0.92
N LEU A 146 -0.96 -17.22 1.35
CA LEU A 146 -1.32 -16.92 2.73
C LEU A 146 -0.78 -17.94 3.71
N VAL A 147 -0.95 -19.23 3.41
CA VAL A 147 -0.40 -20.33 4.23
C VAL A 147 1.14 -20.25 4.28
N HIS A 148 1.78 -19.98 3.16
CA HIS A 148 3.25 -19.80 3.12
C HIS A 148 3.69 -18.63 4.00
N LYS A 149 3.05 -17.46 3.89
CA LYS A 149 3.34 -16.27 4.68
C LYS A 149 3.06 -16.48 6.17
N ARG A 150 1.99 -17.19 6.53
CA ARG A 150 1.73 -17.62 7.90
C ARG A 150 2.93 -18.40 8.47
N ASN A 151 3.42 -19.38 7.73
CA ASN A 151 4.52 -20.24 8.20
C ASN A 151 5.81 -19.45 8.39
N ILE A 152 6.11 -18.48 7.51
CA ILE A 152 7.24 -17.58 7.64
C ILE A 152 7.08 -16.72 8.91
N LEU A 153 5.93 -16.10 9.10
CA LEU A 153 5.64 -15.24 10.26
C LEU A 153 5.86 -15.99 11.57
N ILE A 154 5.22 -17.15 11.72
CA ILE A 154 5.31 -17.98 12.95
C ILE A 154 6.75 -18.39 13.23
N LYS A 155 7.47 -18.86 12.19
CA LYS A 155 8.87 -19.26 12.30
C LYS A 155 9.76 -18.08 12.74
N ASN A 156 9.63 -16.93 12.09
CA ASN A 156 10.49 -15.78 12.33
C ASN A 156 10.17 -15.06 13.64
N MET A 157 8.93 -15.18 14.17
CA MET A 157 8.56 -14.74 15.49
C MET A 157 9.03 -15.69 16.58
N SER A 158 9.42 -16.93 16.24
CA SER A 158 9.79 -17.97 17.21
C SER A 158 8.70 -18.21 18.25
N VAL A 159 7.43 -18.17 17.82
CA VAL A 159 6.27 -18.42 18.66
C VAL A 159 5.75 -19.82 18.42
N ASN A 160 5.30 -20.52 19.48
CA ASN A 160 4.67 -21.82 19.33
C ASN A 160 3.31 -21.64 18.62
N PHE A 161 2.99 -22.52 17.69
CA PHE A 161 1.75 -22.47 16.95
C PHE A 161 0.98 -23.79 17.02
N ASN A 162 -0.30 -23.70 17.38
CA ASN A 162 -1.21 -24.81 17.45
C ASN A 162 -2.42 -24.54 16.56
N GLU A 163 -2.90 -25.55 15.87
CA GLU A 163 -4.12 -25.49 15.09
C GLU A 163 -5.13 -26.51 15.62
N GLY A 164 -6.33 -26.05 15.94
CA GLY A 164 -7.41 -26.87 16.50
C GLY A 164 -8.27 -26.13 17.51
N GLY A 165 -9.32 -26.80 18.00
CA GLY A 165 -10.28 -26.18 18.90
C GLY A 165 -11.30 -25.29 18.18
N ASP A 166 -11.96 -24.42 18.93
CA ASP A 166 -13.02 -23.53 18.47
C ASP A 166 -12.77 -22.04 18.76
N ARG A 167 -11.60 -21.73 19.33
CA ARG A 167 -11.21 -20.36 19.71
C ARG A 167 -9.83 -20.03 19.23
N ALA A 168 -9.65 -18.76 18.87
CA ALA A 168 -8.33 -18.16 18.62
C ALA A 168 -7.87 -17.47 19.91
N TYR A 169 -6.60 -17.64 20.26
CA TYR A 169 -5.99 -16.93 21.37
C TYR A 169 -4.46 -17.04 21.35
N TYR A 170 -3.81 -16.01 21.90
CA TYR A 170 -2.41 -16.07 22.32
C TYR A 170 -2.31 -16.37 23.82
N SER A 171 -1.44 -17.31 24.19
CA SER A 171 -1.12 -17.63 25.59
C SER A 171 0.24 -17.08 25.99
N PRO A 172 0.33 -16.03 26.81
CA PRO A 172 1.62 -15.48 27.27
C PRO A 172 2.44 -16.47 28.10
N ILE A 173 1.76 -17.36 28.85
CA ILE A 173 2.42 -18.35 29.73
C ILE A 173 3.19 -19.39 28.90
N ASN A 174 2.60 -19.84 27.79
CA ASN A 174 3.18 -20.90 26.94
C ASN A 174 3.88 -20.32 25.71
N ASP A 175 3.86 -19.03 25.54
CA ASP A 175 4.27 -18.31 24.35
C ASP A 175 3.76 -19.01 23.07
N SER A 176 2.45 -19.20 23.00
CA SER A 176 1.81 -19.95 21.93
C SER A 176 0.57 -19.28 21.39
N ILE A 177 0.44 -19.27 20.07
CA ILE A 177 -0.77 -18.90 19.33
C ILE A 177 -1.54 -20.19 19.04
N THR A 178 -2.85 -20.20 19.33
CA THR A 178 -3.78 -21.26 18.94
C THR A 178 -4.85 -20.67 18.06
N LEU A 179 -5.11 -21.32 16.91
CA LEU A 179 -6.18 -20.97 15.98
C LEU A 179 -7.04 -22.19 15.68
N PRO A 180 -8.35 -22.02 15.43
CA PRO A 180 -9.16 -23.06 14.80
C PRO A 180 -8.56 -23.46 13.45
N GLU A 181 -8.89 -24.68 12.98
CA GLU A 181 -8.49 -25.14 11.66
C GLU A 181 -9.02 -24.20 10.57
N LEU A 182 -8.22 -24.03 9.48
CA LEU A 182 -8.53 -23.13 8.37
C LEU A 182 -9.95 -23.34 7.80
N ASN A 183 -10.42 -24.57 7.72
CA ASN A 183 -11.75 -24.94 7.21
C ASN A 183 -12.92 -24.45 8.06
N ARG A 184 -12.66 -23.86 9.25
CA ARG A 184 -13.66 -23.28 10.15
C ARG A 184 -13.86 -21.78 9.94
N PHE A 185 -13.07 -21.16 9.07
CA PHE A 185 -13.20 -19.76 8.70
C PHE A 185 -13.97 -19.62 7.41
N GLU A 186 -14.60 -18.48 7.21
CA GLU A 186 -15.33 -18.18 5.97
C GLU A 186 -14.37 -18.05 4.77
N SER A 187 -13.12 -17.59 5.04
CA SER A 187 -12.07 -17.45 4.03
C SER A 187 -10.68 -17.54 4.66
N GLU A 188 -9.69 -17.78 3.83
CA GLU A 188 -8.28 -17.71 4.21
C GLU A 188 -7.88 -16.30 4.68
N TYR A 189 -8.57 -15.28 4.21
CA TYR A 189 -8.37 -13.90 4.65
C TYR A 189 -8.80 -13.69 6.10
N ASP A 190 -9.95 -14.26 6.49
CA ASP A 190 -10.45 -14.20 7.87
C ASP A 190 -9.53 -14.96 8.83
N TYR A 191 -9.01 -16.12 8.37
CA TYR A 191 -7.99 -16.86 9.10
C TYR A 191 -6.73 -16.02 9.31
N MET A 192 -6.22 -15.36 8.26
CA MET A 192 -5.01 -14.54 8.35
C MET A 192 -5.23 -13.29 9.19
N ALA A 193 -6.39 -12.64 9.10
CA ALA A 193 -6.73 -11.50 9.93
C ALA A 193 -6.75 -11.88 11.42
N THR A 194 -7.34 -13.03 11.75
CA THR A 194 -7.32 -13.58 13.11
C THR A 194 -5.90 -13.90 13.57
N LEU A 195 -5.09 -14.52 12.71
CA LEU A 195 -3.68 -14.76 13.01
C LEU A 195 -2.92 -13.46 13.31
N LEU A 196 -3.12 -12.41 12.52
CA LEU A 196 -2.45 -11.13 12.70
C LEU A 196 -2.84 -10.47 14.03
N HIS A 197 -4.09 -10.65 14.48
CA HIS A 197 -4.56 -10.19 15.79
C HIS A 197 -3.81 -10.93 16.92
N GLU A 198 -3.81 -12.28 16.91
CA GLU A 198 -3.12 -13.08 17.91
C GLU A 198 -1.60 -12.91 17.89
N ALA A 199 -1.03 -12.75 16.69
CA ALA A 199 0.37 -12.40 16.52
C ALA A 199 0.67 -10.99 17.08
N GLY A 200 -0.28 -10.06 16.98
CA GLY A 200 -0.23 -8.75 17.61
C GLY A 200 -0.01 -8.87 19.13
N HIS A 201 -0.81 -9.69 19.83
CA HIS A 201 -0.61 -10.01 21.23
C HIS A 201 0.74 -10.67 21.49
N ALA A 202 1.10 -11.66 20.66
CA ALA A 202 2.35 -12.36 20.80
C ALA A 202 3.57 -11.43 20.73
N THR A 203 3.52 -10.30 20.02
CA THR A 203 4.60 -9.31 20.03
C THR A 203 4.83 -8.70 21.42
N GLY A 204 3.87 -8.79 22.33
CA GLY A 204 3.99 -8.33 23.71
C GLY A 204 4.93 -9.17 24.59
N HIS A 205 5.28 -10.38 24.18
CA HIS A 205 6.25 -11.21 24.89
C HIS A 205 7.60 -10.50 25.05
N GLU A 206 8.29 -10.74 26.18
CA GLU A 206 9.56 -10.06 26.52
C GLU A 206 10.69 -10.28 25.50
N SER A 207 10.68 -11.42 24.81
CA SER A 207 11.66 -11.72 23.75
C SER A 207 11.41 -10.96 22.44
N ARG A 208 10.34 -10.22 22.33
CA ARG A 208 9.93 -9.47 21.11
C ARG A 208 9.86 -7.97 21.39
N ILE A 209 8.71 -7.32 21.23
CA ILE A 209 8.57 -5.88 21.53
C ILE A 209 8.54 -5.61 23.04
N GLY A 210 8.00 -6.54 23.82
CA GLY A 210 7.89 -6.44 25.26
C GLY A 210 6.83 -5.43 25.70
N ARG A 211 5.62 -5.89 26.02
CA ARG A 211 4.54 -5.09 26.58
C ARG A 211 3.97 -5.79 27.80
N ASP A 212 3.27 -5.04 28.63
CA ASP A 212 2.54 -5.61 29.76
C ASP A 212 1.29 -6.36 29.28
N LEU A 213 1.32 -7.69 29.41
CA LEU A 213 0.22 -8.60 29.08
C LEU A 213 -0.45 -9.16 30.36
N SER A 214 -0.22 -8.58 31.52
CA SER A 214 -0.71 -9.08 32.80
C SER A 214 -2.19 -8.76 33.08
N GLY A 215 -2.83 -7.96 32.22
CA GLY A 215 -4.22 -7.57 32.36
C GLY A 215 -5.16 -8.78 32.39
N ALA A 216 -5.95 -8.92 33.47
CA ALA A 216 -6.98 -9.94 33.55
C ALA A 216 -8.10 -9.63 32.56
N PHE A 217 -8.73 -10.66 32.02
CA PHE A 217 -9.87 -10.52 31.12
C PHE A 217 -10.94 -9.56 31.68
N GLY A 218 -11.28 -8.52 30.89
CA GLY A 218 -12.24 -7.49 31.28
C GLY A 218 -11.65 -6.33 32.09
N SER A 219 -10.37 -6.32 32.42
CA SER A 219 -9.69 -5.16 33.03
C SER A 219 -9.43 -4.04 32.04
N GLU A 220 -9.10 -2.83 32.52
CA GLU A 220 -8.71 -1.72 31.67
C GLU A 220 -7.37 -2.01 30.93
N GLU A 221 -6.43 -2.69 31.60
CA GLU A 221 -5.17 -3.10 31.01
C GLU A 221 -5.39 -4.06 29.86
N TYR A 222 -6.27 -5.02 30.03
CA TYR A 222 -6.68 -5.94 28.98
C TYR A 222 -7.33 -5.19 27.80
N ALA A 223 -8.26 -4.27 28.08
CA ALA A 223 -8.90 -3.47 27.03
C ALA A 223 -7.89 -2.62 26.25
N ARG A 224 -6.85 -2.11 26.88
CA ARG A 224 -5.76 -1.36 26.22
C ARG A 224 -4.94 -2.24 25.30
N GLU A 225 -4.63 -3.46 25.72
CA GLU A 225 -3.87 -4.40 24.88
C GLU A 225 -4.71 -4.88 23.68
N GLU A 226 -5.99 -5.17 23.90
CA GLU A 226 -6.92 -5.49 22.80
C GLU A 226 -7.00 -4.37 21.77
N LEU A 227 -7.08 -3.12 22.20
CA LEU A 227 -7.09 -1.98 21.28
C LEU A 227 -5.81 -1.88 20.45
N ARG A 228 -4.65 -2.21 21.02
CA ARG A 228 -3.36 -2.25 20.33
C ARG A 228 -3.30 -3.35 19.28
N ALA A 229 -3.66 -4.56 19.68
CA ALA A 229 -3.64 -5.73 18.81
C ALA A 229 -4.62 -5.55 17.63
N GLU A 230 -5.80 -5.03 17.92
CA GLU A 230 -6.82 -4.76 16.91
C GLU A 230 -6.38 -3.74 15.88
N ILE A 231 -5.93 -2.56 16.30
CA ILE A 231 -5.43 -1.54 15.37
C ILE A 231 -4.20 -2.04 14.59
N ALA A 232 -3.33 -2.82 15.22
CA ALA A 232 -2.14 -3.38 14.58
C ALA A 232 -2.49 -4.40 13.50
N SER A 233 -3.46 -5.28 13.77
CA SER A 233 -3.92 -6.26 12.78
C SER A 233 -4.50 -5.57 11.55
N VAL A 234 -5.30 -4.51 11.75
CA VAL A 234 -5.83 -3.69 10.64
C VAL A 234 -4.71 -3.01 9.86
N PHE A 235 -3.75 -2.38 10.53
CA PHE A 235 -2.62 -1.74 9.85
C PHE A 235 -1.79 -2.74 9.06
N THR A 236 -1.55 -3.92 9.61
CA THR A 236 -0.82 -4.97 8.92
C THR A 236 -1.61 -5.48 7.72
N ALA A 237 -2.90 -5.81 7.90
CA ALA A 237 -3.77 -6.28 6.83
C ALA A 237 -3.86 -5.27 5.67
N GLN A 238 -4.01 -3.98 5.97
CA GLN A 238 -4.02 -2.92 4.96
C GLN A 238 -2.71 -2.81 4.18
N THR A 239 -1.57 -2.99 4.85
CA THR A 239 -0.25 -2.92 4.21
C THR A 239 -0.01 -4.12 3.30
N ILE A 240 -0.43 -5.32 3.71
CA ILE A 240 -0.27 -6.55 2.93
C ILE A 240 -1.43 -6.79 1.95
N GLY A 241 -2.43 -5.91 1.94
CA GLY A 241 -3.53 -5.95 0.98
C GLY A 241 -4.56 -7.05 1.25
N ILE A 242 -4.73 -7.46 2.51
CA ILE A 242 -5.80 -8.36 2.91
C ILE A 242 -7.07 -7.54 3.17
N ASP A 243 -8.18 -7.97 2.57
CA ASP A 243 -9.49 -7.37 2.83
C ASP A 243 -9.96 -7.80 4.23
N TYR A 244 -10.01 -6.83 5.14
CA TYR A 244 -10.40 -7.05 6.52
C TYR A 244 -11.92 -6.97 6.61
N LYS A 245 -12.58 -8.12 6.47
CA LYS A 245 -14.00 -8.24 6.81
C LYS A 245 -14.12 -8.40 8.32
N GLN A 246 -15.22 -7.89 8.87
CA GLN A 246 -15.51 -7.97 10.29
C GLN A 246 -15.32 -9.42 10.80
N ASN A 247 -14.41 -9.58 11.74
CA ASN A 247 -13.98 -10.89 12.21
C ASN A 247 -15.13 -11.53 13.01
N THR A 248 -15.73 -12.58 12.48
CA THR A 248 -16.78 -13.38 13.14
C THR A 248 -16.28 -14.09 14.40
N TYR A 249 -14.97 -14.19 14.59
CA TYR A 249 -14.36 -14.89 15.74
C TYR A 249 -14.16 -14.03 17.01
N MET A 250 -14.47 -12.73 16.97
CA MET A 250 -14.51 -11.91 18.19
C MET A 250 -15.80 -12.18 18.97
N GLU A 251 -15.84 -13.24 19.74
CA GLU A 251 -17.00 -13.68 20.54
C GLU A 251 -17.53 -12.62 21.55
N ASN A 252 -16.81 -11.53 21.81
CA ASN A 252 -17.17 -10.51 22.80
C ASN A 252 -17.04 -9.09 22.30
N HIS A 253 -17.28 -8.87 21.00
CA HIS A 253 -17.13 -7.57 20.35
C HIS A 253 -17.79 -6.41 21.11
N GLU A 254 -19.04 -6.56 21.56
CA GLU A 254 -19.73 -5.54 22.35
C GLU A 254 -19.05 -5.25 23.69
N ALA A 255 -18.50 -6.27 24.35
CA ALA A 255 -17.81 -6.11 25.62
C ALA A 255 -16.49 -5.33 25.45
N TYR A 256 -15.73 -5.60 24.38
CA TYR A 256 -14.52 -4.85 24.04
C TYR A 256 -14.83 -3.40 23.70
N VAL A 257 -15.82 -3.16 22.85
CA VAL A 257 -16.23 -1.79 22.46
C VAL A 257 -16.63 -0.99 23.69
N LYS A 258 -17.39 -1.55 24.62
CA LYS A 258 -17.74 -0.89 25.88
C LYS A 258 -16.52 -0.57 26.75
N SER A 259 -15.57 -1.49 26.83
CA SER A 259 -14.32 -1.29 27.58
C SER A 259 -13.46 -0.23 26.95
N TRP A 260 -13.33 -0.20 25.60
CA TRP A 260 -12.60 0.85 24.89
C TRP A 260 -13.24 2.23 25.07
N ILE A 261 -14.58 2.34 25.01
CA ILE A 261 -15.28 3.60 25.30
C ILE A 261 -14.92 4.10 26.68
N ASN A 262 -15.00 3.25 27.70
CA ASN A 262 -14.65 3.62 29.08
C ASN A 262 -13.20 4.09 29.21
N VAL A 263 -12.25 3.36 28.63
CA VAL A 263 -10.83 3.72 28.63
C VAL A 263 -10.61 5.08 27.94
N LEU A 264 -11.20 5.28 26.77
CA LEU A 264 -10.99 6.48 25.95
C LEU A 264 -11.73 7.72 26.52
N GLU A 265 -12.85 7.55 27.19
CA GLU A 265 -13.54 8.64 27.90
C GLU A 265 -12.73 9.13 29.11
N ASN A 266 -12.14 8.19 29.87
CA ASN A 266 -11.37 8.51 31.06
C ASN A 266 -9.94 8.99 30.70
N GLN A 267 -9.35 8.42 29.66
CA GLN A 267 -7.97 8.69 29.23
C GLN A 267 -7.90 8.89 27.70
N PRO A 268 -8.33 10.03 27.16
CA PRO A 268 -8.37 10.27 25.72
C PRO A 268 -7.03 10.08 24.99
N ASN A 269 -5.91 10.33 25.68
CA ASN A 269 -4.58 10.16 25.09
C ASN A 269 -4.20 8.70 24.85
N GLU A 270 -4.93 7.75 25.46
CA GLU A 270 -4.69 6.32 25.28
C GLU A 270 -4.85 5.88 23.81
N LEU A 271 -5.78 6.51 23.07
CA LEU A 271 -5.90 6.23 21.63
C LEU A 271 -4.61 6.51 20.87
N PHE A 272 -3.94 7.62 21.17
CA PHE A 272 -2.67 7.97 20.52
C PHE A 272 -1.54 7.02 20.91
N ALA A 273 -1.52 6.59 22.18
CA ALA A 273 -0.57 5.60 22.66
C ALA A 273 -0.80 4.24 21.99
N ALA A 274 -2.06 3.79 21.93
CA ALA A 274 -2.43 2.54 21.28
C ALA A 274 -2.08 2.54 19.77
N ILE A 275 -2.36 3.62 19.06
CA ILE A 275 -2.02 3.76 17.64
C ILE A 275 -0.49 3.72 17.43
N LYS A 276 0.27 4.40 18.28
CA LYS A 276 1.74 4.41 18.20
C LYS A 276 2.33 3.01 18.43
N ASP A 277 1.78 2.28 19.40
CA ASP A 277 2.22 0.91 19.66
C ASP A 277 1.75 -0.03 18.55
N ALA A 278 0.54 0.15 18.02
CA ALA A 278 0.01 -0.61 16.89
C ALA A 278 0.86 -0.45 15.61
N GLU A 279 1.41 0.75 15.34
CA GLU A 279 2.38 0.93 14.24
C GLU A 279 3.63 0.08 14.46
N LYS A 280 4.21 0.07 15.66
CA LYS A 280 5.40 -0.75 15.95
C LYS A 280 5.11 -2.24 15.83
N ILE A 281 3.93 -2.66 16.29
CA ILE A 281 3.47 -4.05 16.16
C ILE A 281 3.33 -4.40 14.69
N SER A 282 2.65 -3.57 13.91
CA SER A 282 2.47 -3.77 12.47
C SER A 282 3.81 -3.84 11.74
N ASP A 283 4.73 -2.91 12.00
CA ASP A 283 6.07 -2.90 11.41
C ASP A 283 6.83 -4.20 11.72
N TYR A 284 6.74 -4.67 12.98
CA TYR A 284 7.34 -5.93 13.40
C TYR A 284 6.73 -7.15 12.68
N LEU A 285 5.39 -7.21 12.59
CA LEU A 285 4.70 -8.30 11.90
C LEU A 285 5.02 -8.31 10.40
N ILE A 286 5.09 -7.13 9.76
CA ILE A 286 5.47 -6.98 8.36
C ILE A 286 6.90 -7.48 8.13
N GLU A 287 7.84 -7.10 9.00
CA GLU A 287 9.23 -7.57 8.94
C GLU A 287 9.31 -9.09 9.12
N LYS A 288 8.70 -9.63 10.17
CA LYS A 288 8.76 -11.05 10.50
C LYS A 288 8.01 -11.94 9.50
N GLY A 289 6.92 -11.46 8.94
CA GLY A 289 6.18 -12.14 7.87
C GLY A 289 6.83 -12.02 6.50
N GLU A 290 7.94 -11.26 6.40
CA GLU A 290 8.56 -10.93 5.11
C GLU A 290 7.51 -10.41 4.11
N PHE A 291 6.57 -9.58 4.63
CA PHE A 291 5.52 -8.98 3.83
C PHE A 291 6.02 -7.75 3.06
N SER A 292 7.19 -7.22 3.39
CA SER A 292 7.80 -6.07 2.74
C SER A 292 8.89 -6.49 1.75
N ASN A 293 8.94 -5.83 0.64
CA ASN A 293 9.96 -5.58 -0.37
C ASN A 293 9.77 -6.28 -1.72
N GLU A 294 9.75 -7.58 -1.86
CA GLU A 294 9.54 -8.15 -3.21
C GLU A 294 8.08 -8.04 -3.65
N TYR A 295 7.14 -8.36 -2.74
CA TYR A 295 5.71 -8.31 -3.05
C TYR A 295 5.15 -6.90 -3.20
N THR A 296 5.65 -5.91 -2.46
CA THR A 296 5.18 -4.52 -2.61
C THR A 296 5.75 -3.87 -3.86
N GLU A 297 6.99 -4.15 -4.21
CA GLU A 297 7.59 -3.64 -5.45
C GLU A 297 6.97 -4.32 -6.69
N ASP A 298 6.82 -5.64 -6.68
CA ASP A 298 6.17 -6.37 -7.79
C ASP A 298 4.69 -6.03 -7.91
N ARG A 299 3.98 -5.84 -6.81
CA ARG A 299 2.57 -5.39 -6.83
C ARG A 299 2.41 -3.95 -7.29
N ASN A 300 3.25 -3.04 -6.82
CA ASN A 300 3.25 -1.67 -7.32
C ASN A 300 3.55 -1.68 -8.82
N LEU A 301 4.46 -2.52 -9.26
CA LEU A 301 4.78 -2.72 -10.66
C LEU A 301 3.60 -3.30 -11.43
N MET A 302 2.92 -4.33 -10.93
CA MET A 302 1.72 -4.91 -11.55
C MET A 302 0.58 -3.90 -11.64
N THR A 303 0.40 -3.08 -10.62
CA THR A 303 -0.60 -2.00 -10.62
C THR A 303 -0.22 -0.94 -11.64
N GLU A 304 1.03 -0.54 -11.71
CA GLU A 304 1.55 0.39 -12.71
C GLU A 304 1.36 -0.18 -14.12
N MET A 305 1.63 -1.47 -14.31
CA MET A 305 1.42 -2.17 -15.59
C MET A 305 -0.05 -2.16 -15.99
N LYS A 306 -0.96 -2.57 -15.10
CA LYS A 306 -2.41 -2.54 -15.36
C LYS A 306 -2.93 -1.13 -15.66
N SER A 307 -2.48 -0.15 -14.89
CA SER A 307 -2.82 1.26 -15.09
C SER A 307 -2.32 1.76 -16.45
N TYR A 308 -1.08 1.43 -16.81
CA TYR A 308 -0.48 1.79 -18.09
C TYR A 308 -1.26 1.18 -19.25
N VAL A 309 -1.58 -0.12 -19.18
CA VAL A 309 -2.36 -0.81 -20.22
C VAL A 309 -3.75 -0.19 -20.36
N THR A 310 -4.45 0.06 -19.26
CA THR A 310 -5.78 0.67 -19.28
C THR A 310 -5.74 2.07 -19.87
N MET A 311 -4.79 2.89 -19.44
CA MET A 311 -4.62 4.26 -19.95
C MET A 311 -4.28 4.26 -21.44
N HIS A 312 -3.41 3.36 -21.88
CA HIS A 312 -3.05 3.22 -23.29
C HIS A 312 -4.23 2.75 -24.13
N ARG A 313 -5.03 1.80 -23.61
CA ARG A 313 -6.26 1.35 -24.28
C ARG A 313 -7.28 2.47 -24.40
N THR A 314 -7.53 3.23 -23.33
CA THR A 314 -8.43 4.40 -23.36
C THR A 314 -7.93 5.45 -24.37
N TRP A 315 -6.63 5.71 -24.39
CA TRP A 315 -6.02 6.61 -25.36
C TRP A 315 -6.24 6.13 -26.81
N LEU A 316 -6.09 4.83 -27.09
CA LEU A 316 -6.40 4.27 -28.42
C LEU A 316 -7.87 4.41 -28.80
N GLU A 317 -8.79 4.25 -27.84
CA GLU A 317 -10.23 4.38 -28.03
C GLU A 317 -10.66 5.85 -28.26
N GLU A 318 -9.93 6.80 -27.67
CA GLU A 318 -10.18 8.25 -27.78
C GLU A 318 -9.51 8.90 -28.99
N LEU A 319 -8.65 8.16 -29.71
CA LEU A 319 -8.07 8.69 -30.93
C LEU A 319 -9.22 9.04 -31.93
N PRO A 320 -9.36 10.32 -32.34
CA PRO A 320 -10.35 10.69 -33.32
C PRO A 320 -10.11 9.84 -34.56
N GLN A 321 -11.13 9.61 -35.39
CA GLN A 321 -11.10 8.72 -36.59
C GLN A 321 -9.93 8.98 -37.57
N LYS A 322 -8.74 8.96 -37.04
CA LYS A 322 -7.47 9.16 -37.70
C LYS A 322 -6.91 7.78 -38.07
N LYS A 323 -6.07 7.79 -39.05
CA LYS A 323 -5.42 6.65 -39.65
C LYS A 323 -4.63 5.85 -38.59
N ILE A 324 -5.24 4.79 -38.05
CA ILE A 324 -4.55 3.86 -37.15
C ILE A 324 -3.64 3.01 -38.04
N PRO A 325 -2.31 3.06 -37.82
CA PRO A 325 -1.37 2.29 -38.65
C PRO A 325 -1.55 0.79 -38.43
N ILE A 326 -1.31 0.00 -39.42
CA ILE A 326 -1.21 -1.45 -39.30
C ILE A 326 0.18 -1.77 -38.73
N VAL A 327 0.22 -2.41 -37.54
CA VAL A 327 1.47 -2.83 -36.92
C VAL A 327 1.82 -4.24 -37.36
N ILE A 328 2.94 -4.39 -38.08
CA ILE A 328 3.50 -5.69 -38.49
C ILE A 328 4.64 -6.05 -37.54
N ASN A 329 4.46 -7.12 -36.79
CA ASN A 329 5.42 -7.55 -35.78
C ASN A 329 6.08 -8.88 -36.16
N ALA A 330 7.41 -8.89 -36.26
CA ALA A 330 8.16 -10.09 -36.56
C ALA A 330 8.54 -10.85 -35.27
N TYR A 331 8.16 -12.12 -35.20
CA TYR A 331 8.49 -13.04 -34.10
C TYR A 331 9.58 -14.01 -34.51
N GLY A 332 10.41 -14.40 -33.54
CA GLY A 332 11.46 -15.40 -33.74
C GLY A 332 12.56 -15.28 -32.69
N GLY A 333 13.34 -16.32 -32.48
CA GLY A 333 14.46 -16.35 -31.57
C GLY A 333 15.61 -15.40 -31.95
N PRO A 334 16.59 -15.22 -31.05
CA PRO A 334 17.80 -14.47 -31.37
C PRO A 334 18.49 -15.03 -32.64
N GLY A 335 18.96 -14.17 -33.52
CA GLY A 335 19.64 -14.57 -34.75
C GLY A 335 18.74 -15.03 -35.90
N ALA A 336 17.40 -15.04 -35.74
CA ALA A 336 16.45 -15.51 -36.78
C ALA A 336 16.28 -14.52 -37.96
N GLY A 337 17.06 -13.47 -38.06
CA GLY A 337 16.99 -12.50 -39.17
C GLY A 337 15.81 -11.55 -39.13
N LYS A 338 15.09 -11.43 -37.98
CA LYS A 338 13.89 -10.58 -37.82
C LYS A 338 14.08 -9.15 -38.34
N SER A 339 15.18 -8.50 -37.94
CA SER A 339 15.43 -7.10 -38.31
C SER A 339 15.61 -6.92 -39.81
N VAL A 340 16.28 -7.88 -40.48
CA VAL A 340 16.42 -7.87 -41.93
C VAL A 340 15.07 -8.03 -42.61
N ALA A 341 14.27 -9.02 -42.20
CA ALA A 341 12.93 -9.23 -42.69
C ALA A 341 12.02 -8.00 -42.49
N CYS A 342 12.09 -7.34 -41.34
CA CYS A 342 11.33 -6.12 -41.07
C CYS A 342 11.76 -4.97 -42.00
N LEU A 343 13.05 -4.80 -42.26
CA LEU A 343 13.55 -3.78 -43.19
C LEU A 343 13.09 -4.08 -44.64
N ASP A 344 13.12 -5.34 -45.05
CA ASP A 344 12.64 -5.76 -46.40
C ASP A 344 11.15 -5.50 -46.53
N VAL A 345 10.33 -5.85 -45.55
CA VAL A 345 8.89 -5.57 -45.54
C VAL A 345 8.64 -4.05 -45.60
N CYS A 346 9.31 -3.28 -44.77
CA CYS A 346 9.18 -1.83 -44.74
C CYS A 346 9.56 -1.21 -46.12
N SER A 347 10.65 -1.69 -46.71
CA SER A 347 11.07 -1.27 -48.04
C SER A 347 10.04 -1.64 -49.14
N ALA A 348 9.49 -2.84 -49.08
CA ALA A 348 8.46 -3.29 -50.03
C ALA A 348 7.18 -2.44 -49.94
N LEU A 349 6.73 -2.11 -48.69
CA LEU A 349 5.59 -1.25 -48.49
C LEU A 349 5.80 0.18 -49.06
N LYS A 350 6.97 0.75 -48.80
CA LYS A 350 7.36 2.06 -49.37
C LYS A 350 7.38 2.05 -50.91
N LYS A 351 7.90 0.98 -51.53
CA LYS A 351 7.91 0.80 -52.97
C LYS A 351 6.48 0.65 -53.55
N ALA A 352 5.57 0.08 -52.74
CA ALA A 352 4.17 -0.03 -53.11
C ALA A 352 3.36 1.28 -52.93
N GLY A 353 4.00 2.36 -52.48
CA GLY A 353 3.38 3.67 -52.32
C GLY A 353 2.77 3.94 -50.94
N TYR A 354 2.98 3.08 -49.96
CA TYR A 354 2.53 3.29 -48.59
C TYR A 354 3.57 4.04 -47.76
N THR A 355 3.10 4.80 -46.78
CA THR A 355 3.98 5.32 -45.71
C THR A 355 4.22 4.22 -44.69
N ALA A 356 5.47 3.84 -44.47
CA ALA A 356 5.84 2.78 -43.53
C ALA A 356 7.11 3.17 -42.78
N GLU A 357 7.15 2.86 -41.48
CA GLU A 357 8.34 3.08 -40.67
C GLU A 357 8.73 1.81 -39.91
N TYR A 358 10.06 1.58 -39.82
CA TYR A 358 10.62 0.50 -39.05
C TYR A 358 10.97 1.00 -37.65
N VAL A 359 10.46 0.32 -36.63
CA VAL A 359 10.76 0.60 -35.23
C VAL A 359 11.59 -0.56 -34.68
N GLN A 360 12.86 -0.28 -34.45
CA GLN A 360 13.83 -1.23 -33.91
C GLN A 360 13.48 -1.59 -32.46
N GLU A 361 13.79 -2.84 -32.08
CA GLU A 361 13.69 -3.32 -30.69
C GLU A 361 14.59 -2.50 -29.75
N TYR A 362 13.99 -1.89 -28.71
CA TYR A 362 14.71 -1.04 -27.74
C TYR A 362 15.77 -1.81 -26.96
N ALA A 363 15.49 -3.08 -26.65
CA ALA A 363 16.46 -3.93 -25.93
C ALA A 363 17.80 -4.04 -26.68
N LYS A 364 17.82 -3.97 -28.02
CA LYS A 364 19.07 -3.94 -28.81
C LYS A 364 19.90 -2.68 -28.58
N GLU A 365 19.25 -1.54 -28.46
CA GLU A 365 19.95 -0.27 -28.17
C GLU A 365 20.61 -0.35 -26.80
N LEU A 366 19.92 -0.91 -25.79
CA LEU A 366 20.49 -1.11 -24.46
C LEU A 366 21.74 -2.00 -24.48
N VAL A 367 21.76 -3.04 -25.37
CA VAL A 367 22.97 -3.85 -25.59
C VAL A 367 24.10 -3.02 -26.19
N TYR A 368 23.81 -2.19 -27.21
CA TYR A 368 24.82 -1.33 -27.83
C TYR A 368 25.37 -0.28 -26.88
N ASP A 369 24.49 0.26 -26.01
CA ASP A 369 24.85 1.22 -24.96
C ASP A 369 25.54 0.57 -23.76
N LYS A 370 25.72 -0.76 -23.78
CA LYS A 370 26.28 -1.56 -22.67
C LYS A 370 25.51 -1.42 -21.36
N ASN A 371 24.21 -1.10 -21.43
CA ASN A 371 23.33 -0.97 -20.26
C ASN A 371 22.77 -2.34 -19.85
N MET A 372 23.66 -3.21 -19.35
CA MET A 372 23.31 -4.57 -18.96
C MET A 372 22.42 -4.63 -17.70
N GLU A 373 22.43 -3.57 -16.89
CA GLU A 373 21.60 -3.45 -15.71
C GLU A 373 20.10 -3.46 -16.08
N MET A 374 19.74 -2.74 -17.14
CA MET A 374 18.37 -2.72 -17.66
C MET A 374 17.94 -4.06 -18.30
N LEU A 375 18.90 -4.91 -18.66
CA LEU A 375 18.68 -6.20 -19.31
C LEU A 375 18.72 -7.39 -18.33
N ASN A 376 18.67 -7.16 -17.04
CA ASN A 376 18.79 -8.19 -15.99
C ASN A 376 17.58 -9.13 -15.86
N GLY A 377 16.52 -8.91 -16.67
CA GLY A 377 15.31 -9.75 -16.69
C GLY A 377 14.31 -9.46 -15.59
N SER A 378 14.56 -8.49 -14.69
CA SER A 378 13.59 -8.11 -13.67
C SER A 378 12.30 -7.57 -14.30
N ALA A 379 11.14 -7.86 -13.68
CA ALA A 379 9.84 -7.40 -14.17
C ALA A 379 9.78 -5.88 -14.33
N LYS A 380 10.38 -5.12 -13.42
CA LYS A 380 10.51 -3.66 -13.46
C LYS A 380 11.23 -3.17 -14.73
N ASN A 381 12.38 -3.78 -15.04
CA ASN A 381 13.15 -3.39 -16.21
C ASN A 381 12.48 -3.84 -17.50
N GLN A 382 11.87 -5.02 -17.52
CA GLN A 382 11.07 -5.49 -18.66
C GLN A 382 9.89 -4.55 -18.95
N PHE A 383 9.21 -4.07 -17.91
CA PHE A 383 8.13 -3.10 -18.05
C PHE A 383 8.64 -1.73 -18.54
N ALA A 384 9.78 -1.27 -18.07
CA ALA A 384 10.40 -0.03 -18.57
C ALA A 384 10.76 -0.14 -20.06
N ILE A 385 11.29 -1.29 -20.48
CA ILE A 385 11.59 -1.59 -21.90
C ILE A 385 10.30 -1.59 -22.73
N LEU A 386 9.24 -2.22 -22.23
CA LEU A 386 7.94 -2.24 -22.87
C LEU A 386 7.35 -0.83 -23.04
N LYS A 387 7.37 -0.01 -22.01
CA LYS A 387 6.89 1.38 -22.07
C LYS A 387 7.61 2.20 -23.14
N GLU A 388 8.94 2.09 -23.17
CA GLU A 388 9.73 2.83 -24.18
C GLU A 388 9.46 2.32 -25.59
N GLN A 389 9.34 1.01 -25.77
CA GLN A 389 9.00 0.43 -27.07
C GLN A 389 7.61 0.87 -27.55
N THR A 390 6.62 0.86 -26.65
CA THR A 390 5.26 1.33 -26.95
C THR A 390 5.28 2.81 -27.32
N ARG A 391 5.96 3.66 -26.56
CA ARG A 391 6.12 5.09 -26.86
C ARG A 391 6.70 5.35 -28.26
N ARG A 392 7.64 4.51 -28.72
CA ARG A 392 8.25 4.62 -30.06
C ARG A 392 7.25 4.31 -31.17
N ILE A 393 6.31 3.42 -30.90
CA ILE A 393 5.24 3.07 -31.85
C ILE A 393 4.16 4.14 -31.82
N ASP A 394 3.69 4.55 -30.64
CA ASP A 394 2.59 5.49 -30.46
C ASP A 394 2.84 6.84 -31.16
N ARG A 395 4.08 7.32 -31.16
CA ARG A 395 4.44 8.57 -31.84
C ARG A 395 4.25 8.52 -33.37
N LEU A 396 4.09 7.34 -33.96
CA LEU A 396 3.89 7.15 -35.41
C LEU A 396 2.42 7.02 -35.78
N TYR A 397 1.53 6.95 -34.79
CA TYR A 397 0.08 7.00 -35.05
C TYR A 397 -0.26 8.31 -35.75
N ASP A 398 -1.17 8.26 -36.72
CA ASP A 398 -1.54 9.34 -37.67
C ASP A 398 -0.48 9.73 -38.70
N GLN A 399 0.75 9.24 -38.58
CA GLN A 399 1.85 9.67 -39.47
C GLN A 399 2.12 8.68 -40.62
N VAL A 400 1.84 7.39 -40.35
CA VAL A 400 2.18 6.31 -41.30
C VAL A 400 1.01 5.34 -41.52
N ASP A 401 1.05 4.60 -42.64
CA ASP A 401 0.11 3.52 -42.95
C ASP A 401 0.51 2.23 -42.20
N PHE A 402 1.81 1.99 -42.09
CA PHE A 402 2.36 0.76 -41.53
C PHE A 402 3.50 1.07 -40.57
N ILE A 403 3.52 0.34 -39.45
CA ILE A 403 4.65 0.26 -38.52
C ILE A 403 5.16 -1.17 -38.60
N VAL A 404 6.45 -1.35 -38.88
CA VAL A 404 7.08 -2.66 -38.92
C VAL A 404 8.07 -2.73 -37.75
N THR A 405 7.99 -3.75 -36.91
CA THR A 405 8.85 -3.88 -35.73
C THR A 405 9.32 -5.31 -35.50
N ASP A 406 10.53 -5.48 -35.02
CA ASP A 406 11.13 -6.75 -34.60
C ASP A 406 11.07 -6.97 -33.08
N SER A 407 10.36 -6.14 -32.37
CA SER A 407 10.11 -6.27 -30.94
C SER A 407 8.83 -7.06 -30.67
N PRO A 408 8.84 -8.05 -29.78
CA PRO A 408 7.64 -8.79 -29.41
C PRO A 408 6.73 -7.92 -28.53
N ILE A 409 5.89 -7.08 -29.16
CA ILE A 409 4.89 -6.31 -28.44
C ILE A 409 3.58 -7.07 -28.46
N MET A 410 3.15 -7.55 -27.30
CA MET A 410 1.81 -8.11 -27.11
C MET A 410 0.78 -7.00 -26.90
N LEU A 411 0.60 -6.09 -27.85
CA LEU A 411 -0.36 -4.99 -27.74
C LEU A 411 -1.81 -5.41 -27.94
N ASN A 412 -2.07 -6.60 -28.44
CA ASN A 412 -3.42 -7.05 -28.82
C ASN A 412 -3.98 -8.21 -27.99
N THR A 413 -3.37 -8.59 -26.91
CA THR A 413 -3.77 -9.77 -26.11
C THR A 413 -3.91 -9.51 -24.60
N ILE A 414 -4.09 -8.26 -24.20
CA ILE A 414 -4.42 -7.93 -22.81
C ILE A 414 -5.75 -7.17 -22.76
#